data_f447d607231f8d5461761dafca2f8932
#
_entry.id   f447d607231f8d5461761dafca2f8932
#
_cell.length_a   1.000
_cell.length_b   1.000
_cell.length_c   1.000
_cell.angle_alpha   90.00
_cell.angle_beta   90.00
_cell.angle_gamma   90.00
#
_symmetry.space_group_name_H-M   'P 1'
#
loop_
_entity.id
_entity.type
_entity.pdbx_description
1 polymer ?
#
loop_
_entity_poly.entity_id
_entity_poly.type
_entity_poly.pdbx_seq_one_letter_code
_entity_poly.pdbx_strand_id
1 'polypeptide(L)'
;MDIIALEDQAFWELVKRVTDELVAKHGQKALDRWIDGAEAMHLLRIKSPTTLQKLRDTGAIRYSQPEKKIILYDRESIISYIEKHVKNPF
;
A
#
# COMPACT_ATOMS: atom_id res chain seq x y z
N MET A 1 -31.78 23.84 19.59
CA MET A 1 -31.34 22.46 19.45
C MET A 1 -31.34 21.97 18.03
N ASP A 2 -32.44 22.29 17.30
CA ASP A 2 -32.50 21.87 15.88
C ASP A 2 -31.41 22.49 15.02
N ILE A 3 -30.95 23.70 15.34
CA ILE A 3 -29.88 24.36 14.62
C ILE A 3 -28.59 23.61 14.79
N ILE A 4 -28.32 23.07 15.97
CA ILE A 4 -27.12 22.29 16.26
C ILE A 4 -27.15 20.98 15.46
N ALA A 5 -28.31 20.34 15.41
CA ALA A 5 -28.48 19.11 14.64
C ALA A 5 -28.25 19.32 13.15
N LEU A 6 -28.72 20.45 12.62
CA LEU A 6 -28.47 20.83 11.22
C LEU A 6 -26.99 21.08 10.94
N GLU A 7 -26.33 21.74 11.87
CA GLU A 7 -24.89 21.98 11.73
C GLU A 7 -24.11 20.69 11.81
N ASP A 8 -24.52 19.77 12.68
CA ASP A 8 -23.90 18.46 12.78
C ASP A 8 -24.05 17.67 11.47
N GLN A 9 -25.24 17.69 10.87
CA GLN A 9 -25.45 17.01 9.60
C GLN A 9 -24.58 17.59 8.49
N ALA A 10 -24.51 18.91 8.40
CA ALA A 10 -23.68 19.57 7.40
C ALA A 10 -22.20 19.23 7.62
N PHE A 11 -21.77 19.22 8.87
CA PHE A 11 -20.41 18.88 9.23
C PHE A 11 -20.08 17.43 8.84
N TRP A 12 -20.96 16.50 9.18
CA TRP A 12 -20.74 15.07 8.85
C TRP A 12 -20.78 14.82 7.36
N GLU A 13 -21.63 15.50 6.62
CA GLU A 13 -21.64 15.39 5.17
C GLU A 13 -20.32 15.87 4.56
N LEU A 14 -19.79 16.98 5.07
CA LEU A 14 -18.51 17.49 4.61
C LEU A 14 -17.38 16.52 4.95
N VAL A 15 -17.34 16.03 6.17
CA VAL A 15 -16.33 15.05 6.60
C VAL A 15 -16.41 13.79 5.76
N LYS A 16 -17.62 13.31 5.52
CA LYS A 16 -17.82 12.11 4.70
C LYS A 16 -17.30 12.31 3.28
N ARG A 17 -17.59 13.47 2.69
CA ARG A 17 -17.14 13.77 1.34
C ARG A 17 -15.61 13.82 1.26
N VAL A 18 -14.98 14.47 2.22
CA VAL A 18 -13.52 14.56 2.27
C VAL A 18 -12.92 13.17 2.49
N THR A 19 -13.50 12.40 3.38
CA THR A 19 -13.05 11.04 3.66
C THR A 19 -13.19 10.15 2.41
N ASP A 20 -14.31 10.24 1.71
CA ASP A 20 -14.53 9.49 0.48
C ASP A 20 -13.51 9.84 -0.59
N GLU A 21 -13.18 11.13 -0.75
CA GLU A 21 -12.16 11.56 -1.69
C GLU A 21 -10.78 11.03 -1.31
N LEU A 22 -10.44 11.08 -0.04
CA LEU A 22 -9.16 10.55 0.44
C LEU A 22 -9.07 9.05 0.23
N VAL A 23 -10.13 8.33 0.55
CA VAL A 23 -10.19 6.88 0.34
C VAL A 23 -10.10 6.56 -1.15
N ALA A 24 -10.78 7.31 -2.01
CA ALA A 24 -10.72 7.09 -3.45
C ALA A 24 -9.30 7.29 -3.99
N LYS A 25 -8.60 8.34 -3.56
CA LYS A 25 -7.23 8.61 -4.00
C LYS A 25 -6.23 7.61 -3.46
N HIS A 26 -6.26 7.37 -2.15
CA HIS A 26 -5.33 6.45 -1.51
C HIS A 26 -5.74 4.99 -1.68
N GLY A 27 -7.05 4.75 -1.78
CA GLY A 27 -7.58 3.42 -1.98
C GLY A 27 -7.18 2.81 -3.30
N GLN A 28 -7.17 3.57 -4.38
CA GLN A 28 -6.71 3.09 -5.69
C GLN A 28 -5.25 2.65 -5.62
N LYS A 29 -4.42 3.48 -5.00
CA LYS A 29 -3.00 3.17 -4.84
C LYS A 29 -2.79 1.98 -3.92
N ALA A 30 -3.60 1.87 -2.87
CA ALA A 30 -3.53 0.76 -1.93
C ALA A 30 -4.02 -0.56 -2.51
N LEU A 31 -4.93 -0.50 -3.49
CA LEU A 31 -5.49 -1.68 -4.12
C LEU A 31 -4.67 -2.18 -5.31
N ASP A 32 -3.70 -1.41 -5.75
CA ASP A 32 -2.81 -1.86 -6.82
C ASP A 32 -2.04 -3.09 -6.37
N ARG A 33 -2.32 -4.21 -7.01
CA ARG A 33 -1.64 -5.45 -6.70
C ARG A 33 -0.20 -5.43 -7.20
N TRP A 34 0.01 -4.87 -8.37
CA TRP A 34 1.33 -4.83 -9.01
C TRP A 34 1.89 -3.43 -8.90
N ILE A 35 3.03 -3.31 -8.25
CA ILE A 35 3.69 -2.05 -7.95
C ILE A 35 5.10 -2.06 -8.51
N ASP A 36 5.65 -0.86 -8.72
CA ASP A 36 7.01 -0.74 -9.23
C ASP A 36 8.05 -0.98 -8.14
N GLY A 37 9.33 -0.99 -8.54
CA GLY A 37 10.43 -1.23 -7.60
C GLY A 37 10.53 -0.19 -6.51
N ALA A 38 10.26 1.07 -6.84
CA ALA A 38 10.33 2.15 -5.85
C ALA A 38 9.29 1.98 -4.76
N GLU A 39 8.05 1.64 -5.14
CA GLU A 39 7.01 1.39 -4.16
C GLU A 39 7.28 0.12 -3.35
N ALA A 40 7.81 -0.93 -3.99
CA ALA A 40 8.18 -2.14 -3.29
C ALA A 40 9.24 -1.86 -2.23
N MET A 41 10.26 -1.09 -2.57
CA MET A 41 11.29 -0.68 -1.62
C MET A 41 10.70 0.16 -0.49
N HIS A 42 9.75 1.02 -0.81
CA HIS A 42 9.09 1.85 0.20
C HIS A 42 8.28 0.99 1.18
N LEU A 43 7.55 0.01 0.69
CA LEU A 43 6.79 -0.90 1.55
C LEU A 43 7.71 -1.73 2.46
N LEU A 44 8.83 -2.18 1.92
CA LEU A 44 9.82 -2.96 2.67
C LEU A 44 10.72 -2.07 3.52
N ARG A 45 10.67 -0.77 3.32
CA ARG A 45 11.51 0.22 3.97
C ARG A 45 13.00 -0.07 3.79
N ILE A 46 13.37 -0.51 2.62
CA ILE A 46 14.75 -0.73 2.24
C ILE A 46 15.19 0.37 1.28
N LYS A 47 16.48 0.68 1.30
CA LYS A 47 17.04 1.74 0.47
C LYS A 47 17.92 1.21 -0.65
N SER A 48 18.20 -0.08 -0.64
CA SER A 48 19.14 -0.69 -1.58
C SER A 48 18.39 -1.48 -2.65
N PRO A 49 18.54 -1.12 -3.93
CA PRO A 49 18.00 -1.92 -5.01
C PRO A 49 18.56 -3.35 -5.05
N THR A 50 19.78 -3.53 -4.57
CA THR A 50 20.42 -4.84 -4.50
C THR A 50 19.68 -5.76 -3.54
N THR A 51 19.22 -5.23 -2.41
CA THR A 51 18.42 -5.99 -1.45
C THR A 51 17.11 -6.42 -2.06
N LEU A 52 16.43 -5.53 -2.79
CA LEU A 52 15.20 -5.86 -3.48
C LEU A 52 15.41 -6.96 -4.51
N GLN A 53 16.49 -6.85 -5.30
CA GLN A 53 16.83 -7.86 -6.28
C GLN A 53 17.08 -9.21 -5.62
N LYS A 54 17.75 -9.22 -4.49
CA LYS A 54 18.02 -10.43 -3.73
C LYS A 54 16.74 -11.11 -3.27
N LEU A 55 15.79 -10.33 -2.75
CA LEU A 55 14.49 -10.86 -2.34
C LEU A 55 13.73 -11.45 -3.53
N ARG A 56 13.81 -10.79 -4.68
CA ARG A 56 13.20 -11.28 -5.91
C ARG A 56 13.84 -12.60 -6.35
N ASP A 57 15.17 -12.63 -6.40
CA ASP A 57 15.92 -13.78 -6.91
C ASP A 57 15.77 -15.01 -6.01
N THR A 58 15.63 -14.81 -4.71
CA THR A 58 15.44 -15.92 -3.76
C THR A 58 13.99 -16.43 -3.71
N GLY A 59 13.08 -15.74 -4.40
CA GLY A 59 11.67 -16.11 -4.38
C GLY A 59 10.93 -15.70 -3.12
N ALA A 60 11.53 -14.83 -2.32
CA ALA A 60 10.88 -14.34 -1.10
C ALA A 60 9.64 -13.50 -1.40
N ILE A 61 9.66 -12.80 -2.54
CA ILE A 61 8.53 -12.01 -3.02
C ILE A 61 8.26 -12.36 -4.47
N ARG A 62 7.00 -12.26 -4.88
CA ARG A 62 6.61 -12.52 -6.26
C ARG A 62 6.81 -11.27 -7.10
N TYR A 63 7.18 -11.47 -8.35
CA TYR A 63 7.32 -10.37 -9.29
C TYR A 63 6.87 -10.80 -10.66
N SER A 64 6.58 -9.83 -11.51
CA SER A 64 6.26 -10.03 -12.92
C SER A 64 7.18 -9.17 -13.75
N GLN A 65 7.72 -9.74 -14.82
CA GLN A 65 8.62 -9.03 -15.72
C GLN A 65 8.10 -9.18 -17.13
N PRO A 66 7.08 -8.38 -17.53
CA PRO A 66 6.55 -8.46 -18.89
C PRO A 66 7.58 -8.11 -19.95
N GLU A 67 8.50 -7.20 -19.63
CA GLU A 67 9.60 -6.81 -20.49
C GLU A 67 10.88 -6.66 -19.67
N LYS A 68 12.03 -6.67 -20.32
CA LYS A 68 13.33 -6.57 -19.63
C LYS A 68 13.43 -5.38 -18.69
N LYS A 69 12.84 -4.25 -19.08
CA LYS A 69 12.95 -3.01 -18.31
C LYS A 69 11.78 -2.78 -17.35
N ILE A 70 10.75 -3.63 -17.42
CA ILE A 70 9.55 -3.45 -16.60
C ILE A 70 9.47 -4.62 -15.64
N ILE A 71 9.68 -4.33 -14.36
CA ILE A 71 9.54 -5.30 -13.29
C ILE A 71 8.49 -4.78 -12.33
N LEU A 72 7.46 -5.58 -12.11
CA LEU A 72 6.38 -5.26 -11.20
C LEU A 72 6.39 -6.27 -10.06
N TYR A 73 6.11 -5.80 -8.87
CA TYR A 73 6.13 -6.64 -7.67
C TYR A 73 4.72 -6.84 -7.15
N ASP A 74 4.43 -8.06 -6.71
CA ASP A 74 3.14 -8.40 -6.12
C ASP A 74 3.08 -7.83 -4.71
N ARG A 75 2.25 -6.81 -4.53
CA ARG A 75 2.10 -6.13 -3.26
C ARG A 75 1.69 -7.08 -2.13
N GLU A 76 0.78 -8.02 -2.44
CA GLU A 76 0.31 -8.97 -1.44
C GLU A 76 1.44 -9.90 -0.98
N SER A 77 2.31 -10.29 -1.90
CA SER A 77 3.44 -11.15 -1.53
C SER A 77 4.44 -10.40 -0.64
N ILE A 78 4.62 -9.11 -0.87
CA ILE A 78 5.48 -8.26 -0.03
C ILE A 78 4.89 -8.17 1.38
N ILE A 79 3.59 -7.94 1.48
CA ILE A 79 2.92 -7.88 2.78
C ILE A 79 3.01 -9.23 3.49
N SER A 80 2.80 -10.32 2.77
CA SER A 80 2.94 -11.67 3.32
C SER A 80 4.36 -11.92 3.82
N TYR A 81 5.36 -11.47 3.09
CA TYR A 81 6.76 -11.58 3.50
C TYR A 81 7.01 -10.84 4.81
N ILE A 82 6.48 -9.62 4.91
CA ILE A 82 6.61 -8.83 6.13
C ILE A 82 5.92 -9.54 7.29
N GLU A 83 4.73 -10.08 7.07
CA GLU A 83 3.97 -10.79 8.10
C GLU A 83 4.71 -12.04 8.60
N LYS A 84 5.37 -12.76 7.71
CA LYS A 84 6.16 -13.93 8.10
C LYS A 84 7.28 -13.60 9.06
N HIS A 85 7.79 -12.39 9.01
CA HIS A 85 8.92 -11.97 9.82
C HIS A 85 8.50 -11.13 11.03
N VAL A 86 7.21 -11.08 11.31
CA VAL A 86 6.72 -10.41 12.52
C VAL A 86 7.23 -11.18 13.73
N LYS A 87 7.84 -10.45 14.64
CA LYS A 87 8.34 -11.03 15.89
C LYS A 87 7.49 -10.53 17.03
N ASN A 88 6.86 -11.46 17.71
CA ASN A 88 6.10 -11.14 18.91
C ASN A 88 7.04 -11.12 20.12
N PRO A 89 6.90 -10.12 20.99
CA PRO A 89 7.76 -10.03 22.17
C PRO A 89 7.44 -11.09 23.24
N PHE A 90 6.43 -11.89 22.99
CA PHE A 90 6.02 -12.94 23.93
C PHE A 90 6.26 -14.32 23.36
#